data_d8bc6a5cd71293711a54a10d65c92d04
#
_entry.id   d8bc6a5cd71293711a54a10d65c92d04
#
_cell.length_a   1.000
_cell.length_b   1.000
_cell.length_c   1.000
_cell.angle_alpha   90.00
_cell.angle_beta   90.00
_cell.angle_gamma   90.00
#
_symmetry.space_group_name_H-M   'P 1'
#
loop_
_entity.id
_entity.type
_entity.pdbx_description
1 polymer ?
#
loop_
_entity_poly.entity_id
_entity_poly.type
_entity_poly.pdbx_seq_one_letter_code
_entity_poly.pdbx_strand_id
1 'polypeptide(L)'
;AETEKMLDFLRGPRPLNGIDKQFIRDRFRGKEYLMRSYLVGSTPENTYTPVQPYRVTVSENNYSRTQFVDGYLTLYVACSGADSPRPLKLRNKPSTGQWFLWEQQLLTGIRIPQVADPWA
;
A
#
# COMPACT_ATOMS: atom_id res chain seq x y z
N ALA A 1 -2.07 10.32 -16.08
CA ALA A 1 -3.33 10.89 -15.72
C ALA A 1 -3.39 11.18 -14.21
N GLU A 2 -4.57 11.22 -13.62
CA GLU A 2 -4.73 11.60 -12.21
C GLU A 2 -4.00 10.65 -11.25
N THR A 3 -4.02 9.35 -11.51
CA THR A 3 -3.31 8.37 -10.68
C THR A 3 -1.81 8.66 -10.63
N GLU A 4 -1.21 8.99 -11.78
CA GLU A 4 0.21 9.34 -11.84
C GLU A 4 0.51 10.63 -11.07
N LYS A 5 -0.36 11.63 -11.17
CA LYS A 5 -0.21 12.88 -10.41
C LYS A 5 -0.26 12.62 -8.90
N MET A 6 -1.16 11.78 -8.47
CA MET A 6 -1.28 11.41 -7.06
C MET A 6 -0.04 10.67 -6.58
N LEU A 7 0.46 9.72 -7.36
CA LEU A 7 1.67 8.97 -7.03
C LEU A 7 2.89 9.88 -6.98
N ASP A 8 3.02 10.83 -7.91
CA ASP A 8 4.10 11.80 -7.91
C ASP A 8 4.07 12.67 -6.65
N PHE A 9 2.88 13.09 -6.23
CA PHE A 9 2.71 13.86 -4.99
C PHE A 9 3.13 13.03 -3.76
N LEU A 10 2.67 11.78 -3.68
CA LEU A 10 2.99 10.89 -2.56
C LEU A 10 4.48 10.54 -2.49
N ARG A 11 5.15 10.47 -3.65
CA ARG A 11 6.59 10.15 -3.70
C ARG A 11 7.43 11.22 -3.03
N GLY A 12 7.00 12.47 -3.10
CA GLY A 12 7.66 13.54 -2.38
C GLY A 12 8.19 14.65 -3.28
N PRO A 13 9.27 15.33 -2.85
CA PRO A 13 9.81 16.47 -3.59
C PRO A 13 10.22 16.17 -5.03
N ARG A 14 10.52 14.90 -5.32
CA ARG A 14 10.84 14.44 -6.68
C ARG A 14 9.74 13.49 -7.13
N PRO A 15 9.19 13.67 -8.34
CA PRO A 15 8.20 12.76 -8.87
C PRO A 15 8.82 11.37 -9.15
N LEU A 16 7.95 10.39 -9.36
CA LEU A 16 8.39 9.06 -9.79
C LEU A 16 9.06 9.15 -11.15
N ASN A 17 10.14 8.40 -11.32
CA ASN A 17 10.78 8.27 -12.62
C ASN A 17 10.04 7.26 -13.51
N GLY A 18 10.45 7.15 -14.78
CA GLY A 18 9.82 6.24 -15.73
C GLY A 18 9.93 4.77 -15.35
N ILE A 19 11.04 4.39 -14.71
CA ILE A 19 11.25 3.01 -14.24
C ILE A 19 10.27 2.68 -13.12
N ASP A 20 10.09 3.57 -12.15
CA ASP A 20 9.14 3.38 -11.06
C ASP A 20 7.71 3.25 -11.58
N LYS A 21 7.31 4.12 -12.52
CA LYS A 21 5.98 4.08 -13.11
C LYS A 21 5.73 2.79 -13.88
N GLN A 22 6.72 2.31 -14.61
CA GLN A 22 6.60 1.04 -15.34
C GLN A 22 6.51 -0.14 -14.39
N PHE A 23 7.29 -0.13 -13.31
CA PHE A 23 7.21 -1.17 -12.27
C PHE A 23 5.80 -1.27 -11.69
N ILE A 24 5.18 -0.13 -11.38
CA ILE A 24 3.81 -0.10 -10.85
C ILE A 24 2.82 -0.67 -11.86
N ARG A 25 2.90 -0.24 -13.12
CA ARG A 25 2.02 -0.76 -14.19
C ARG A 25 2.15 -2.27 -14.33
N ASP A 26 3.37 -2.77 -14.37
CA ASP A 26 3.63 -4.21 -14.54
C ASP A 26 3.12 -5.01 -13.35
N ARG A 27 3.28 -4.46 -12.14
CA ARG A 27 2.83 -5.14 -10.92
C ARG A 27 1.31 -5.29 -10.88
N PHE A 28 0.58 -4.32 -11.41
CA PHE A 28 -0.88 -4.35 -11.40
C PHE A 28 -1.52 -5.05 -12.60
N ARG A 29 -0.75 -5.33 -13.64
CA ARG A 29 -1.30 -5.97 -14.84
C ARG A 29 -1.89 -7.35 -14.48
N GLY A 30 -3.22 -7.49 -14.64
CA GLY A 30 -3.94 -8.72 -14.28
C GLY A 30 -4.00 -8.98 -12.77
N LYS A 31 -3.65 -8.00 -11.94
CA LYS A 31 -3.58 -8.14 -10.48
C LYS A 31 -4.26 -6.97 -9.76
N GLU A 32 -5.38 -6.53 -10.30
CA GLU A 32 -6.13 -5.41 -9.73
C GLU A 32 -6.66 -5.73 -8.33
N TYR A 33 -6.78 -7.01 -7.99
CA TYR A 33 -7.18 -7.45 -6.66
C TYR A 33 -6.21 -7.01 -5.55
N LEU A 34 -4.96 -6.69 -5.88
CA LEU A 34 -3.94 -6.32 -4.89
C LEU A 34 -4.43 -5.14 -4.02
N MET A 35 -4.98 -4.12 -4.64
CA MET A 35 -5.46 -2.95 -3.88
C MET A 35 -6.74 -3.27 -3.12
N ARG A 36 -7.62 -4.08 -3.69
CA ARG A 36 -8.87 -4.46 -2.99
C ARG A 36 -8.60 -5.28 -1.73
N SER A 37 -7.47 -5.97 -1.64
CA SER A 37 -7.10 -6.75 -0.45
C SER A 37 -6.93 -5.90 0.81
N TYR A 38 -6.75 -4.59 0.67
CA TYR A 38 -6.64 -3.65 1.77
C TYR A 38 -7.97 -3.06 2.21
N LEU A 39 -9.03 -3.29 1.45
CA LEU A 39 -10.34 -2.73 1.76
C LEU A 39 -11.08 -3.65 2.72
N VAL A 40 -11.71 -3.07 3.74
CA VAL A 40 -12.43 -3.81 4.79
C VAL A 40 -13.52 -4.68 4.16
N GLY A 41 -13.58 -5.94 4.60
CA GLY A 41 -14.57 -6.92 4.13
C GLY A 41 -14.13 -7.75 2.94
N SER A 42 -13.08 -7.37 2.23
CA SER A 42 -12.54 -8.18 1.14
C SER A 42 -11.77 -9.37 1.70
N THR A 43 -11.87 -10.52 1.04
CA THR A 43 -11.11 -11.74 1.38
C THR A 43 -10.77 -12.50 0.10
N PRO A 44 -9.75 -13.37 0.11
CA PRO A 44 -9.49 -14.24 -1.04
C PRO A 44 -10.72 -15.08 -1.42
N GLU A 45 -11.50 -15.51 -0.44
CA GLU A 45 -12.67 -16.37 -0.64
C GLU A 45 -13.82 -15.65 -1.33
N ASN A 46 -13.98 -14.34 -1.12
CA ASN A 46 -15.04 -13.56 -1.78
C ASN A 46 -14.52 -12.77 -2.99
N THR A 47 -13.39 -13.20 -3.56
CA THR A 47 -12.77 -12.54 -4.72
C THR A 47 -12.45 -11.07 -4.45
N TYR A 48 -12.03 -10.79 -3.22
CA TYR A 48 -11.68 -9.45 -2.75
C TYR A 48 -12.79 -8.43 -3.02
N THR A 49 -14.01 -8.77 -2.60
CA THR A 49 -15.18 -7.89 -2.69
C THR A 49 -15.35 -7.14 -1.37
N PRO A 50 -15.04 -5.84 -1.33
CA PRO A 50 -15.10 -5.07 -0.09
C PRO A 50 -16.52 -4.65 0.28
N VAL A 51 -16.69 -4.26 1.53
CA VAL A 51 -17.92 -3.66 2.04
C VAL A 51 -17.89 -2.16 1.72
N GLN A 52 -19.05 -1.62 1.33
CA GLN A 52 -19.19 -0.18 1.12
C GLN A 52 -19.73 0.49 2.38
N PRO A 53 -19.31 1.73 2.69
CA PRO A 53 -18.29 2.53 2.00
C PRO A 53 -16.89 1.92 2.14
N TYR A 54 -16.04 2.10 1.14
CA TYR A 54 -14.70 1.53 1.16
C TYR A 54 -13.86 2.14 2.27
N ARG A 55 -13.21 1.29 3.06
CA ARG A 55 -12.39 1.71 4.19
C ARG A 55 -11.10 0.91 4.25
N VAL A 56 -10.06 1.56 4.74
CA VAL A 56 -8.75 0.97 4.98
C VAL A 56 -8.44 1.10 6.47
N THR A 57 -7.91 0.06 7.08
CA THR A 57 -7.50 0.09 8.48
C THR A 57 -6.00 0.32 8.57
N VAL A 58 -5.61 1.43 9.18
CA VAL A 58 -4.21 1.80 9.38
C VAL A 58 -3.94 1.86 10.88
N SER A 59 -2.80 1.32 11.30
CA SER A 59 -2.43 1.26 12.71
C SER A 59 -0.95 1.52 12.93
N GLU A 60 -0.58 1.82 14.18
CA GLU A 60 0.79 1.87 14.65
C GLU A 60 1.04 0.69 15.59
N ASN A 61 2.32 0.34 15.76
CA ASN A 61 2.77 -0.61 16.77
C ASN A 61 4.01 -0.05 17.50
N ASN A 62 4.64 -0.87 18.36
CA ASN A 62 5.78 -0.44 19.16
C ASN A 62 6.99 0.00 18.34
N TYR A 63 7.04 -0.36 17.06
CA TYR A 63 8.18 -0.04 16.19
C TYR A 63 7.91 1.14 15.26
N SER A 64 6.68 1.65 15.22
CA SER A 64 6.28 2.69 14.26
C SER A 64 7.09 3.96 14.38
N ARG A 65 7.49 4.33 15.60
CA ARG A 65 8.16 5.60 15.87
C ARG A 65 9.64 5.46 16.22
N THR A 66 10.26 4.30 15.96
CA THR A 66 11.67 4.09 16.29
C THR A 66 12.61 5.04 15.55
N GLN A 67 12.22 5.52 14.37
CA GLN A 67 13.00 6.47 13.56
C GLN A 67 12.30 7.83 13.43
N PHE A 68 11.37 8.13 14.33
CA PHE A 68 10.60 9.37 14.25
C PHE A 68 11.49 10.61 14.40
N VAL A 69 12.50 10.53 15.24
CA VAL A 69 13.48 11.63 15.43
C VAL A 69 14.23 11.93 14.14
N ASP A 70 14.47 10.90 13.32
CA ASP A 70 15.16 11.02 12.04
C ASP A 70 14.21 11.42 10.89
N GLY A 71 12.93 11.65 11.18
CA GLY A 71 11.96 12.07 10.20
C GLY A 71 11.18 10.96 9.54
N TYR A 72 11.15 9.75 10.09
CA TYR A 72 10.46 8.60 9.53
C TYR A 72 9.36 8.10 10.45
N LEU A 73 8.27 7.65 9.85
CA LEU A 73 7.14 7.04 10.56
C LEU A 73 6.70 5.81 9.77
N THR A 74 6.62 4.66 10.44
CA THR A 74 6.12 3.43 9.83
C THR A 74 4.69 3.18 10.27
N LEU A 75 3.78 3.05 9.31
CA LEU A 75 2.39 2.68 9.55
C LEU A 75 2.13 1.29 8.99
N TYR A 76 1.09 0.64 9.50
CA TYR A 76 0.72 -0.71 9.10
C TYR A 76 -0.69 -0.72 8.58
N VAL A 77 -0.87 -1.29 7.39
CA VAL A 77 -2.17 -1.36 6.71
C VAL A 77 -2.67 -2.80 6.74
N ALA A 78 -3.85 -3.02 7.30
CA ALA A 78 -4.44 -4.34 7.34
C ALA A 78 -4.69 -4.86 5.92
N CYS A 79 -4.33 -6.12 5.68
CA CYS A 79 -4.45 -6.76 4.39
C CYS A 79 -5.03 -8.16 4.56
N SER A 80 -6.18 -8.42 3.93
CA SER A 80 -6.84 -9.72 4.04
C SER A 80 -6.13 -10.84 3.29
N GLY A 81 -5.27 -10.50 2.33
CA GLY A 81 -4.50 -11.46 1.55
C GLY A 81 -3.12 -11.76 2.08
N ALA A 82 -2.76 -11.24 3.26
CA ALA A 82 -1.45 -11.45 3.87
C ALA A 82 -1.61 -11.91 5.32
N ASP A 83 -0.56 -12.53 5.86
CA ASP A 83 -0.60 -13.06 7.23
C ASP A 83 -0.44 -11.98 8.30
N SER A 84 0.05 -10.82 7.92
CA SER A 84 0.23 -9.68 8.84
C SER A 84 -0.03 -8.37 8.10
N PRO A 85 -0.32 -7.28 8.84
CA PRO A 85 -0.44 -5.96 8.24
C PRO A 85 0.81 -5.58 7.48
N ARG A 86 0.63 -4.88 6.35
CA ARG A 86 1.74 -4.48 5.49
C ARG A 86 2.28 -3.13 5.93
N PRO A 87 3.62 -3.01 6.08
CA PRO A 87 4.23 -1.75 6.46
C PRO A 87 4.33 -0.78 5.29
N LEU A 88 4.18 0.49 5.61
CA LEU A 88 4.59 1.58 4.75
C LEU A 88 5.34 2.62 5.58
N LYS A 89 6.38 3.21 5.00
CA LYS A 89 7.20 4.18 5.69
C LYS A 89 7.00 5.55 5.09
N LEU A 90 6.70 6.51 5.94
CA LEU A 90 6.56 7.91 5.58
C LEU A 90 7.81 8.68 5.96
N ARG A 91 8.13 9.71 5.19
CA ARG A 91 9.24 10.62 5.47
C ARG A 91 8.75 12.05 5.57
N ASN A 92 9.16 12.73 6.62
CA ASN A 92 8.85 14.13 6.85
C ASN A 92 9.82 15.04 6.11
N LYS A 93 9.30 16.09 5.52
CA LYS A 93 10.11 17.18 4.97
C LYS A 93 10.12 18.31 6.01
N PRO A 94 11.21 18.51 6.77
CA PRO A 94 11.21 19.44 7.91
C PRO A 94 10.87 20.87 7.54
N SER A 95 11.27 21.32 6.34
CA SER A 95 11.06 22.69 5.92
C SER A 95 9.56 23.05 5.73
N THR A 96 8.71 22.06 5.46
CA THR A 96 7.28 22.28 5.22
C THR A 96 6.39 21.52 6.20
N GLY A 97 6.91 20.55 6.94
CA GLY A 97 6.15 19.69 7.81
C GLY A 97 5.32 18.64 7.08
N GLN A 98 5.44 18.55 5.77
CA GLN A 98 4.70 17.56 4.98
C GLN A 98 5.30 16.17 5.13
N TRP A 99 4.43 15.15 5.04
CA TRP A 99 4.80 13.75 5.03
C TRP A 99 4.60 13.17 3.64
N PHE A 100 5.57 12.34 3.21
CA PHE A 100 5.53 11.69 1.91
C PHE A 100 5.74 10.19 2.06
N LEU A 101 5.26 9.42 1.11
CA LEU A 101 5.48 7.97 1.07
C LEU A 101 6.93 7.69 0.65
N TRP A 102 7.71 7.11 1.57
CA TRP A 102 9.13 6.82 1.33
C TRP A 102 9.35 5.40 0.84
N GLU A 103 8.75 4.42 1.53
CA GLU A 103 8.84 3.01 1.19
C GLU A 103 7.48 2.35 1.41
N GLN A 104 7.20 1.31 0.62
CA GLN A 104 5.99 0.53 0.79
C GLN A 104 6.26 -0.94 0.47
N GLN A 105 5.50 -1.82 1.12
CA GLN A 105 5.52 -3.25 0.84
C GLN A 105 4.09 -3.76 0.62
N LEU A 106 3.33 -3.00 -0.14
CA LEU A 106 1.90 -3.24 -0.31
C LEU A 106 1.56 -4.20 -1.45
N LEU A 107 2.52 -4.49 -2.34
CA LEU A 107 2.24 -5.14 -3.62
C LEU A 107 2.78 -6.58 -3.72
N THR A 108 3.38 -7.11 -2.66
CA THR A 108 4.00 -8.44 -2.70
C THR A 108 3.42 -9.34 -1.62
N GLY A 109 3.43 -10.65 -1.88
CA GLY A 109 3.00 -11.64 -0.90
C GLY A 109 1.52 -11.64 -0.59
N ILE A 110 0.69 -11.15 -1.50
CA ILE A 110 -0.77 -11.12 -1.33
C ILE A 110 -1.36 -12.34 -2.06
N ARG A 111 -2.20 -13.11 -1.37
CA ARG A 111 -2.83 -14.30 -1.93
C ARG A 111 -3.71 -13.94 -3.11
N ILE A 112 -3.66 -14.76 -4.15
CA ILE A 112 -4.59 -14.64 -5.28
C ILE A 112 -6.01 -14.96 -4.81
N PRO A 113 -7.04 -14.46 -5.52
CA PRO A 113 -8.43 -14.87 -5.21
C PRO A 113 -8.57 -16.39 -5.25
N GLN A 114 -9.35 -16.94 -4.33
CA GLN A 114 -9.51 -18.39 -4.21
C GLN A 114 -9.99 -19.01 -5.53
N VAL A 115 -10.87 -18.33 -6.24
CA VAL A 115 -11.41 -18.80 -7.53
C VAL A 115 -10.31 -18.97 -8.59
N ALA A 116 -9.20 -18.26 -8.46
CA ALA A 116 -8.07 -18.33 -9.39
C ALA A 116 -6.95 -19.23 -8.89
N ASP A 117 -7.07 -19.79 -7.68
CA ASP A 117 -6.03 -20.61 -7.06
C ASP A 117 -6.23 -22.10 -7.41
N PRO A 118 -5.31 -22.71 -8.18
CA PRO A 118 -5.45 -24.12 -8.51
C PRO A 118 -5.29 -25.07 -7.31
N TRP A 119 -4.81 -24.56 -6.17
CA TRP A 119 -4.60 -25.33 -4.95
C TRP A 119 -5.65 -25.09 -3.88
N ALA A 120 -6.65 -24.28 -4.18
CA ALA A 120 -7.71 -23.97 -3.22
C ALA A 120 -8.67 -25.15 -3.00
#